data_4da57a665f0cb95955a863eee1bfc43e
#
_entry.id   4da57a665f0cb95955a863eee1bfc43e
#
_cell.length_a   1.000
_cell.length_b   1.000
_cell.length_c   1.000
_cell.angle_alpha   90.00
_cell.angle_beta   90.00
_cell.angle_gamma   90.00
#
_symmetry.space_group_name_H-M   'P 1'
#
loop_
_entity.id
_entity.type
_entity.pdbx_description
1 polymer ?
#
loop_
_entity_poly.entity_id
_entity_poly.type
_entity_poly.pdbx_seq_one_letter_code
_entity_poly.pdbx_strand_id
1 'polypeptide(L)'
;MKQVRFNMTSEPSNPNDSTTRSPLQRWIVVSLVLAGVFVIFGFVAAWLGYQPPRQDSNVNFLSDLGNYGSYLQGTVASLWALAAGFLVLAAFLGQKQQLALQREEFRQQQEQMDAQRKQFEAQERGIKRQNFESSFFQLLHLHNQNASQISGEERDVKPELMEGRKAFQYWHNILSAQVLGNVGLEQSGIMEKERELVAKVYFTFYESRQQHLGHYFRNLYHVFKFVDESKDIEEESKQRYASLVRAQLSTYELALLFYNGITHIPPERINKFHGLIETYCLMEHLPDKYLFVPSHKHFYKPTAFQQPQPTNPI
;
A
#
# COMPACT_ATOMS: atom_id res chain seq x y z
N MET A 1 26.41 -5.86 -12.50
CA MET A 1 27.11 -4.71 -11.93
C MET A 1 27.18 -3.60 -12.97
N LYS A 2 26.26 -2.64 -12.93
CA LYS A 2 26.35 -1.37 -13.68
C LYS A 2 26.29 -0.26 -12.64
N GLN A 3 27.44 0.38 -12.45
CA GLN A 3 27.54 1.58 -11.60
C GLN A 3 26.82 2.74 -12.28
N VAL A 4 25.78 3.24 -11.61
CA VAL A 4 25.14 4.51 -11.95
C VAL A 4 26.01 5.60 -11.30
N ARG A 5 26.78 6.32 -12.13
CA ARG A 5 27.48 7.54 -11.73
C ARG A 5 26.43 8.64 -11.49
N PHE A 6 26.24 8.99 -10.26
CA PHE A 6 25.59 10.25 -9.87
C PHE A 6 26.55 11.39 -10.21
N ASN A 7 26.23 12.17 -11.23
CA ASN A 7 26.86 13.47 -11.48
C ASN A 7 26.29 14.49 -10.49
N MET A 8 26.94 14.63 -9.34
CA MET A 8 26.79 15.78 -8.45
C MET A 8 27.76 16.87 -8.91
N THR A 9 27.30 17.80 -9.75
CA THR A 9 27.93 19.12 -9.91
C THR A 9 26.82 20.14 -10.17
N SER A 10 26.08 20.48 -9.11
CA SER A 10 25.48 21.80 -8.97
C SER A 10 26.22 22.46 -7.80
N GLU A 11 27.17 23.32 -8.14
CA GLU A 11 27.78 24.24 -7.16
C GLU A 11 26.67 24.95 -6.40
N PRO A 12 26.78 25.06 -5.06
CA PRO A 12 25.88 25.89 -4.31
C PRO A 12 26.11 27.35 -4.71
N SER A 13 25.11 27.99 -5.32
CA SER A 13 25.09 29.42 -5.58
C SER A 13 25.38 30.15 -4.30
N ASN A 14 26.47 30.92 -4.32
CA ASN A 14 26.97 31.73 -3.24
C ASN A 14 25.85 32.68 -2.73
N PRO A 15 25.40 32.61 -1.47
CA PRO A 15 24.32 33.44 -0.94
C PRO A 15 24.67 34.94 -0.84
N ASN A 16 25.88 35.35 -1.27
CA ASN A 16 26.36 36.72 -1.16
C ASN A 16 26.29 37.57 -2.44
N ASP A 17 25.65 37.09 -3.52
CA ASP A 17 25.43 37.94 -4.71
C ASP A 17 24.11 38.72 -4.59
N SER A 18 24.02 39.53 -3.51
CA SER A 18 22.85 40.32 -3.09
C SER A 18 22.79 41.73 -3.66
N THR A 19 23.26 42.00 -4.90
CA THR A 19 23.27 43.38 -5.44
C THR A 19 22.26 43.66 -6.55
N THR A 20 21.41 42.73 -6.96
CA THR A 20 20.33 43.06 -7.89
C THR A 20 18.96 43.03 -7.19
N ARG A 21 18.66 44.20 -6.55
CA ARG A 21 17.27 44.41 -6.05
C ARG A 21 16.28 44.13 -7.19
N SER A 22 15.26 43.33 -6.91
CA SER A 22 14.21 43.03 -7.89
C SER A 22 13.60 44.36 -8.40
N PRO A 23 13.13 44.44 -9.64
CA PRO A 23 12.53 45.66 -10.16
C PRO A 23 11.42 46.22 -9.25
N LEU A 24 10.69 45.35 -8.59
CA LEU A 24 9.64 45.72 -7.64
C LEU A 24 10.19 46.38 -6.38
N GLN A 25 11.29 45.89 -5.82
CA GLN A 25 11.98 46.50 -4.69
C GLN A 25 12.52 47.89 -5.03
N ARG A 26 13.02 48.10 -6.27
CA ARG A 26 13.43 49.41 -6.75
C ARG A 26 12.28 50.40 -6.75
N TRP A 27 11.09 50.02 -7.24
CA TRP A 27 9.92 50.87 -7.22
C TRP A 27 9.39 51.17 -5.82
N ILE A 28 9.46 50.25 -4.88
CA ILE A 28 9.12 50.49 -3.47
C ILE A 28 10.07 51.58 -2.88
N VAL A 29 11.37 51.45 -3.09
CA VAL A 29 12.33 52.41 -2.61
C VAL A 29 12.11 53.78 -3.26
N VAL A 30 11.89 53.86 -4.57
CA VAL A 30 11.58 55.10 -5.28
C VAL A 30 10.33 55.79 -4.71
N SER A 31 9.26 55.01 -4.46
CA SER A 31 8.01 55.56 -3.90
C SER A 31 8.24 56.11 -2.48
N LEU A 32 9.01 55.44 -1.64
CA LEU A 32 9.34 55.89 -0.30
C LEU A 32 10.19 57.15 -0.32
N VAL A 33 11.17 57.26 -1.23
CA VAL A 33 12.03 58.45 -1.40
C VAL A 33 11.18 59.64 -1.87
N LEU A 34 10.30 59.42 -2.86
CA LEU A 34 9.41 60.50 -3.34
C LEU A 34 8.46 60.99 -2.23
N ALA A 35 7.87 60.05 -1.45
CA ALA A 35 7.05 60.41 -0.30
C ALA A 35 7.82 61.30 0.69
N GLY A 36 9.07 60.91 1.03
CA GLY A 36 9.93 61.69 1.91
C GLY A 36 10.24 63.09 1.37
N VAL A 37 10.53 63.20 0.06
CA VAL A 37 10.76 64.48 -0.61
C VAL A 37 9.53 65.38 -0.50
N PHE A 38 8.33 64.88 -0.80
CA PHE A 38 7.08 65.67 -0.69
C PHE A 38 6.77 66.12 0.75
N VAL A 39 7.07 65.27 1.74
CA VAL A 39 6.93 65.65 3.16
C VAL A 39 7.86 66.78 3.49
N ILE A 40 9.14 66.70 3.11
CA ILE A 40 10.13 67.76 3.36
C ILE A 40 9.74 69.07 2.65
N PHE A 41 9.33 69.01 1.36
CA PHE A 41 8.83 70.17 0.63
C PHE A 41 7.62 70.77 1.30
N GLY A 42 6.70 70.04 1.86
CA GLY A 42 5.55 70.52 2.62
C GLY A 42 5.96 71.29 3.85
N PHE A 43 6.97 70.82 4.61
CA PHE A 43 7.51 71.55 5.77
C PHE A 43 8.23 72.82 5.35
N VAL A 44 9.02 72.77 4.27
CA VAL A 44 9.70 73.95 3.74
C VAL A 44 8.69 75.04 3.27
N ALA A 45 7.62 74.55 2.53
CA ALA A 45 6.57 75.44 2.11
C ALA A 45 5.80 76.07 3.28
N ALA A 46 5.51 75.30 4.32
CA ALA A 46 4.89 75.80 5.54
C ALA A 46 5.76 76.87 6.25
N TRP A 47 7.07 76.59 6.30
CA TRP A 47 8.03 77.56 6.92
C TRP A 47 8.19 78.82 6.10
N LEU A 48 8.32 78.76 4.78
CA LEU A 48 8.43 79.92 3.87
C LEU A 48 7.16 80.79 3.85
N GLY A 49 5.98 80.14 3.96
CA GLY A 49 4.71 80.86 4.00
C GLY A 49 4.37 81.48 5.34
N TYR A 50 5.14 81.18 6.38
CA TYR A 50 4.91 81.70 7.68
C TYR A 50 5.40 83.16 7.71
N GLN A 51 4.47 84.14 7.79
CA GLN A 51 4.75 85.56 8.05
C GLN A 51 4.38 85.83 9.50
N PRO A 52 5.32 86.35 10.30
CA PRO A 52 5.00 86.68 11.68
C PRO A 52 3.94 87.81 11.69
N PRO A 53 2.93 87.74 12.55
CA PRO A 53 1.87 88.77 12.63
C PRO A 53 2.42 90.14 12.91
N ARG A 54 1.99 91.12 12.17
CA ARG A 54 2.35 92.52 12.41
C ARG A 54 1.68 93.02 13.69
N GLN A 55 2.42 93.75 14.52
CA GLN A 55 2.05 94.11 15.88
C GLN A 55 0.99 95.22 15.97
N ASP A 56 0.36 95.69 14.84
CA ASP A 56 -0.34 96.96 14.80
C ASP A 56 -1.91 96.92 14.79
N SER A 57 -2.56 95.92 15.12
CA SER A 57 -3.99 95.84 15.55
C SER A 57 -4.57 94.48 15.59
N ASN A 58 -5.49 94.19 16.53
CA ASN A 58 -6.20 92.91 16.69
C ASN A 58 -7.00 92.44 15.45
N VAL A 59 -7.37 93.31 14.55
CA VAL A 59 -8.16 93.04 13.35
C VAL A 59 -7.29 92.35 12.24
N ASN A 60 -6.03 92.82 12.13
CA ASN A 60 -5.09 92.28 11.14
C ASN A 60 -4.62 90.81 11.48
N PHE A 61 -4.51 90.52 12.76
CA PHE A 61 -4.03 89.22 13.25
C PHE A 61 -4.96 88.06 12.77
N LEU A 62 -6.27 88.21 12.92
CA LEU A 62 -7.23 87.18 12.49
C LEU A 62 -7.25 86.96 10.96
N SER A 63 -7.13 88.08 10.21
CA SER A 63 -7.01 88.05 8.75
C SER A 63 -5.74 87.30 8.28
N ASP A 64 -4.58 87.65 8.89
CA ASP A 64 -3.28 87.06 8.55
C ASP A 64 -3.26 85.57 8.90
N LEU A 65 -3.89 85.13 10.02
CA LEU A 65 -4.02 83.77 10.41
C LEU A 65 -4.93 83.00 9.42
N GLY A 66 -6.05 83.58 8.94
CA GLY A 66 -6.94 83.03 7.93
C GLY A 66 -6.23 82.81 6.58
N ASN A 67 -5.46 83.85 6.14
CA ASN A 67 -4.66 83.76 4.91
C ASN A 67 -3.59 82.69 4.99
N TYR A 68 -2.88 82.52 6.12
CA TYR A 68 -1.92 81.45 6.33
C TYR A 68 -2.62 80.06 6.35
N GLY A 69 -3.76 79.94 7.00
CA GLY A 69 -4.54 78.74 7.00
C GLY A 69 -4.97 78.32 5.57
N SER A 70 -5.42 79.27 4.75
CA SER A 70 -5.77 79.00 3.34
C SER A 70 -4.58 78.59 2.50
N TYR A 71 -3.38 79.21 2.74
CA TYR A 71 -2.13 78.80 2.10
C TYR A 71 -1.73 77.42 2.48
N LEU A 72 -1.77 77.04 3.76
CA LEU A 72 -1.47 75.69 4.24
C LEU A 72 -2.41 74.64 3.60
N GLN A 73 -3.72 74.92 3.53
CA GLN A 73 -4.70 74.08 2.95
C GLN A 73 -4.52 73.90 1.43
N GLY A 74 -4.18 74.93 0.70
CA GLY A 74 -4.02 74.89 -0.76
C GLY A 74 -2.71 74.26 -1.22
N THR A 75 -1.60 74.53 -0.54
CA THR A 75 -0.23 74.15 -0.95
C THR A 75 0.33 72.95 -0.13
N VAL A 76 0.35 73.08 1.17
CA VAL A 76 1.00 72.11 2.05
C VAL A 76 0.18 70.83 2.11
N ALA A 77 -1.16 70.94 2.24
CA ALA A 77 -2.04 69.76 2.27
C ALA A 77 -1.99 68.96 0.97
N SER A 78 -1.88 69.63 -0.18
CA SER A 78 -1.74 69.00 -1.48
C SER A 78 -0.43 68.22 -1.62
N LEU A 79 0.71 68.81 -1.09
CA LEU A 79 1.99 68.07 -1.09
C LEU A 79 1.97 66.84 -0.20
N TRP A 80 1.35 66.94 0.97
CA TRP A 80 1.21 65.79 1.87
C TRP A 80 0.23 64.72 1.35
N ALA A 81 -0.80 65.13 0.62
CA ALA A 81 -1.68 64.17 -0.06
C ALA A 81 -0.92 63.37 -1.12
N LEU A 82 -0.02 63.99 -1.89
CA LEU A 82 0.88 63.30 -2.81
C LEU A 82 1.82 62.35 -2.07
N ALA A 83 2.41 62.76 -0.96
CA ALA A 83 3.25 61.92 -0.13
C ALA A 83 2.48 60.69 0.37
N ALA A 84 1.25 60.87 0.85
CA ALA A 84 0.37 59.77 1.26
C ALA A 84 0.09 58.80 0.10
N GLY A 85 -0.17 59.31 -1.11
CA GLY A 85 -0.35 58.48 -2.32
C GLY A 85 0.87 57.60 -2.61
N PHE A 86 2.08 58.12 -2.51
CA PHE A 86 3.32 57.35 -2.68
C PHE A 86 3.53 56.28 -1.59
N LEU A 87 3.14 56.58 -0.34
CA LEU A 87 3.18 55.59 0.75
C LEU A 87 2.19 54.42 0.51
N VAL A 88 0.97 54.72 0.07
CA VAL A 88 -0.02 53.70 -0.30
C VAL A 88 0.49 52.84 -1.46
N LEU A 89 1.11 53.51 -2.48
CA LEU A 89 1.70 52.76 -3.62
C LEU A 89 2.83 51.84 -3.14
N ALA A 90 3.73 52.32 -2.26
CA ALA A 90 4.79 51.50 -1.71
C ALA A 90 4.24 50.30 -0.91
N ALA A 91 3.21 50.51 -0.10
CA ALA A 91 2.54 49.45 0.66
C ALA A 91 1.90 48.39 -0.27
N PHE A 92 1.21 48.84 -1.33
CA PHE A 92 0.59 47.96 -2.32
C PHE A 92 1.64 47.09 -3.06
N LEU A 93 2.75 47.71 -3.48
CA LEU A 93 3.85 46.98 -4.11
C LEU A 93 4.49 45.95 -3.17
N GLY A 94 4.62 46.31 -1.89
CA GLY A 94 5.10 45.39 -0.83
C GLY A 94 4.16 44.19 -0.63
N GLN A 95 2.85 44.43 -0.56
CA GLN A 95 1.85 43.36 -0.47
C GLN A 95 1.89 42.44 -1.67
N LYS A 96 2.04 43.00 -2.88
CA LYS A 96 2.16 42.19 -4.11
C LYS A 96 3.40 41.26 -4.07
N GLN A 97 4.51 41.74 -3.57
CA GLN A 97 5.72 40.92 -3.39
C GLN A 97 5.50 39.81 -2.36
N GLN A 98 4.87 40.13 -1.23
CA GLN A 98 4.57 39.16 -0.19
C GLN A 98 3.62 38.08 -0.68
N LEU A 99 2.58 38.42 -1.45
CA LEU A 99 1.69 37.45 -2.07
C LEU A 99 2.40 36.51 -3.06
N ALA A 100 3.38 37.03 -3.81
CA ALA A 100 4.17 36.21 -4.72
C ALA A 100 5.03 35.18 -3.97
N LEU A 101 5.64 35.59 -2.85
CA LEU A 101 6.42 34.69 -1.98
C LEU A 101 5.51 33.62 -1.35
N GLN A 102 4.35 34.03 -0.80
CA GLN A 102 3.40 33.09 -0.21
C GLN A 102 2.90 32.05 -1.22
N ARG A 103 2.68 32.43 -2.49
CA ARG A 103 2.29 31.50 -3.55
C ARG A 103 3.39 30.47 -3.82
N GLU A 104 4.63 30.89 -3.83
CA GLU A 104 5.76 29.99 -4.05
C GLU A 104 5.95 29.02 -2.87
N GLU A 105 5.85 29.53 -1.63
CA GLU A 105 5.87 28.68 -0.42
C GLU A 105 4.72 27.65 -0.43
N PHE A 106 3.52 28.08 -0.82
CA PHE A 106 2.37 27.19 -0.91
C PHE A 106 2.57 26.11 -1.98
N ARG A 107 3.16 26.47 -3.13
CA ARG A 107 3.50 25.49 -4.19
C ARG A 107 4.51 24.46 -3.67
N GLN A 108 5.55 24.89 -2.97
CA GLN A 108 6.55 23.99 -2.39
C GLN A 108 5.93 23.08 -1.32
N GLN A 109 5.02 23.61 -0.49
CA GLN A 109 4.29 22.79 0.48
C GLN A 109 3.43 21.72 -0.20
N GLN A 110 2.75 22.05 -1.31
CA GLN A 110 1.99 21.07 -2.07
C GLN A 110 2.88 19.96 -2.65
N GLU A 111 4.03 20.32 -3.22
CA GLU A 111 4.99 19.33 -3.73
C GLU A 111 5.52 18.41 -2.63
N GLN A 112 5.79 18.95 -1.44
CA GLN A 112 6.21 18.17 -0.27
C GLN A 112 5.09 17.24 0.21
N MET A 113 3.85 17.73 0.27
CA MET A 113 2.68 16.92 0.65
C MET A 113 2.47 15.77 -0.33
N ASP A 114 2.58 16.00 -1.64
CA ASP A 114 2.46 14.95 -2.65
C ASP A 114 3.57 13.90 -2.55
N ALA A 115 4.80 14.35 -2.27
CA ALA A 115 5.92 13.43 -2.03
C ALA A 115 5.70 12.58 -0.77
N GLN A 116 5.26 13.19 0.33
CA GLN A 116 4.92 12.48 1.57
C GLN A 116 3.78 11.48 1.36
N ARG A 117 2.74 11.86 0.61
CA ARG A 117 1.62 10.97 0.30
C ARG A 117 2.09 9.72 -0.45
N LYS A 118 2.92 9.89 -1.49
CA LYS A 118 3.50 8.75 -2.23
C LYS A 118 4.34 7.85 -1.33
N GLN A 119 5.11 8.43 -0.41
CA GLN A 119 5.91 7.67 0.55
C GLN A 119 5.00 6.90 1.53
N PHE A 120 3.91 7.52 1.99
CA PHE A 120 2.94 6.89 2.89
C PHE A 120 2.24 5.71 2.22
N GLU A 121 1.81 5.87 0.97
CA GLU A 121 1.19 4.79 0.16
C GLU A 121 2.17 3.62 -0.06
N ALA A 122 3.46 3.90 -0.25
CA ALA A 122 4.48 2.86 -0.36
C ALA A 122 4.71 2.12 0.97
N GLN A 123 4.74 2.84 2.08
CA GLN A 123 4.83 2.25 3.42
C GLN A 123 3.61 1.39 3.75
N GLU A 124 2.41 1.87 3.46
CA GLU A 124 1.17 1.12 3.68
C GLU A 124 1.17 -0.22 2.94
N ARG A 125 1.58 -0.22 1.67
CA ARG A 125 1.74 -1.47 0.89
C ARG A 125 2.78 -2.40 1.53
N GLY A 126 3.89 -1.86 2.00
CA GLY A 126 4.91 -2.62 2.73
C GLY A 126 4.39 -3.28 4.00
N ILE A 127 3.64 -2.52 4.81
CA ILE A 127 3.03 -3.01 6.06
C ILE A 127 1.98 -4.10 5.77
N LYS A 128 1.10 -3.91 4.78
CA LYS A 128 0.10 -4.92 4.38
C LYS A 128 0.77 -6.23 3.99
N ARG A 129 1.81 -6.15 3.17
CA ARG A 129 2.59 -7.33 2.78
C ARG A 129 3.27 -8.00 3.98
N GLN A 130 3.89 -7.24 4.86
CA GLN A 130 4.53 -7.77 6.07
C GLN A 130 3.53 -8.47 7.00
N ASN A 131 2.33 -7.88 7.19
CA ASN A 131 1.26 -8.47 7.98
C ASN A 131 0.76 -9.78 7.37
N PHE A 132 0.59 -9.81 6.05
CA PHE A 132 0.25 -11.03 5.33
C PHE A 132 1.32 -12.11 5.54
N GLU A 133 2.59 -11.79 5.30
CA GLU A 133 3.70 -12.74 5.45
C GLU A 133 3.79 -13.27 6.88
N SER A 134 3.66 -12.41 7.89
CA SER A 134 3.66 -12.82 9.29
C SER A 134 2.53 -13.82 9.58
N SER A 135 1.30 -13.51 9.16
CA SER A 135 0.14 -14.39 9.34
C SER A 135 0.28 -15.71 8.57
N PHE A 136 0.78 -15.64 7.34
CA PHE A 136 1.04 -16.83 6.51
C PHE A 136 2.03 -17.78 7.17
N PHE A 137 3.17 -17.27 7.63
CA PHE A 137 4.18 -18.13 8.27
C PHE A 137 3.72 -18.68 9.61
N GLN A 138 2.88 -17.96 10.37
CA GLN A 138 2.25 -18.47 11.58
C GLN A 138 1.29 -19.63 11.26
N LEU A 139 0.44 -19.50 10.23
CA LEU A 139 -0.45 -20.57 9.79
C LEU A 139 0.33 -21.79 9.28
N LEU A 140 1.41 -21.58 8.53
CA LEU A 140 2.27 -22.64 8.05
C LEU A 140 3.00 -23.35 9.19
N HIS A 141 3.45 -22.61 10.19
CA HIS A 141 4.05 -23.17 11.40
C HIS A 141 3.05 -24.04 12.15
N LEU A 142 1.83 -23.54 12.37
CA LEU A 142 0.74 -24.31 13.00
C LEU A 142 0.42 -25.57 12.20
N HIS A 143 0.42 -25.51 10.86
CA HIS A 143 0.23 -26.67 10.01
C HIS A 143 1.30 -27.75 10.24
N ASN A 144 2.57 -27.35 10.29
CA ASN A 144 3.68 -28.27 10.55
C ASN A 144 3.61 -28.87 11.96
N GLN A 145 3.20 -28.11 12.97
CA GLN A 145 2.94 -28.65 14.31
C GLN A 145 1.82 -29.69 14.29
N ASN A 146 0.70 -29.41 13.64
CA ASN A 146 -0.38 -30.36 13.50
C ASN A 146 0.05 -31.65 12.79
N ALA A 147 0.88 -31.53 11.74
CA ALA A 147 1.42 -32.68 11.02
C ALA A 147 2.32 -33.55 11.91
N SER A 148 3.10 -32.94 12.82
CA SER A 148 3.97 -33.65 13.73
C SER A 148 3.25 -34.38 14.87
N GLN A 149 2.02 -33.96 15.20
CA GLN A 149 1.22 -34.51 16.29
C GLN A 149 0.23 -35.62 15.83
N ILE A 150 0.17 -35.89 14.52
CA ILE A 150 -0.68 -36.97 14.01
C ILE A 150 -0.13 -38.29 14.47
N SER A 151 -1.01 -39.14 15.00
CA SER A 151 -0.67 -40.49 15.41
C SER A 151 -1.54 -41.53 14.69
N GLY A 152 -0.97 -42.71 14.46
CA GLY A 152 -1.72 -43.88 14.01
C GLY A 152 -2.18 -44.70 15.21
N GLU A 153 -3.49 -44.88 15.34
CA GLU A 153 -4.06 -45.81 16.35
C GLU A 153 -4.09 -47.22 15.82
N GLU A 154 -3.15 -48.03 16.25
CA GLU A 154 -3.31 -49.51 16.16
C GLU A 154 -2.84 -50.11 17.48
N ARG A 155 -3.69 -50.95 18.07
CA ARG A 155 -3.48 -51.54 19.39
C ARG A 155 -2.29 -52.50 19.47
N ASP A 156 -1.79 -52.96 18.30
CA ASP A 156 -0.79 -54.01 18.20
C ASP A 156 0.58 -53.56 17.65
N VAL A 157 0.76 -52.29 17.27
CA VAL A 157 2.02 -51.76 16.75
C VAL A 157 2.57 -50.71 17.69
N LYS A 158 3.89 -50.77 17.97
CA LYS A 158 4.54 -49.81 18.88
C LYS A 158 4.24 -48.37 18.51
N PRO A 159 3.70 -47.55 19.44
CA PRO A 159 3.25 -46.16 19.17
C PRO A 159 4.34 -45.30 18.55
N GLU A 160 5.58 -45.53 18.91
CA GLU A 160 6.75 -44.74 18.46
C GLU A 160 7.02 -44.81 16.93
N LEU A 161 6.50 -45.81 16.23
CA LEU A 161 6.70 -45.97 14.80
C LEU A 161 5.69 -45.23 13.91
N MET A 162 4.62 -44.69 14.49
CA MET A 162 3.47 -44.14 13.73
C MET A 162 3.14 -42.69 14.10
N GLU A 163 4.08 -41.95 14.68
CA GLU A 163 3.87 -40.54 14.99
C GLU A 163 4.31 -39.60 13.87
N GLY A 164 3.69 -38.46 13.81
CA GLY A 164 4.00 -37.40 12.87
C GLY A 164 3.79 -37.83 11.42
N ARG A 165 4.69 -37.44 10.52
CA ARG A 165 4.56 -37.71 9.09
C ARG A 165 4.55 -39.18 8.69
N LYS A 166 5.08 -40.07 9.54
CA LYS A 166 5.00 -41.54 9.31
C LYS A 166 3.57 -42.06 9.45
N ALA A 167 2.72 -41.41 10.25
CA ALA A 167 1.33 -41.78 10.40
C ALA A 167 0.53 -41.64 9.08
N PHE A 168 0.95 -40.72 8.20
CA PHE A 168 0.28 -40.59 6.87
C PHE A 168 0.50 -41.81 5.97
N GLN A 169 1.67 -42.44 6.04
CA GLN A 169 1.92 -43.68 5.32
C GLN A 169 0.99 -44.78 5.83
N TYR A 170 0.83 -44.90 7.13
CA TYR A 170 -0.07 -45.88 7.74
C TYR A 170 -1.52 -45.65 7.30
N TRP A 171 -2.03 -44.39 7.39
CA TRP A 171 -3.38 -44.08 6.96
C TRP A 171 -3.60 -44.26 5.45
N HIS A 172 -2.60 -43.97 4.63
CA HIS A 172 -2.63 -44.23 3.21
C HIS A 172 -2.77 -45.71 2.90
N ASN A 173 -2.03 -46.58 3.58
CA ASN A 173 -2.08 -48.02 3.36
C ASN A 173 -3.46 -48.60 3.75
N ILE A 174 -4.03 -48.13 4.87
CA ILE A 174 -5.39 -48.58 5.27
C ILE A 174 -6.42 -48.14 4.25
N LEU A 175 -6.38 -46.90 3.82
CA LEU A 175 -7.32 -46.37 2.83
C LEU A 175 -7.15 -47.10 1.49
N SER A 176 -5.94 -47.39 1.06
CA SER A 176 -5.63 -48.14 -0.15
C SER A 176 -6.29 -49.54 -0.13
N ALA A 177 -6.13 -50.28 0.98
CA ALA A 177 -6.75 -51.58 1.13
C ALA A 177 -8.28 -51.53 1.07
N GLN A 178 -8.89 -50.50 1.68
CA GLN A 178 -10.34 -50.31 1.66
C GLN A 178 -10.86 -49.95 0.25
N VAL A 179 -10.15 -49.05 -0.46
CA VAL A 179 -10.54 -48.66 -1.82
C VAL A 179 -10.40 -49.82 -2.79
N LEU A 180 -9.27 -50.53 -2.79
CA LEU A 180 -9.02 -51.65 -3.68
C LEU A 180 -9.99 -52.81 -3.41
N GLY A 181 -10.35 -53.06 -2.15
CA GLY A 181 -11.34 -54.07 -1.78
C GLY A 181 -12.74 -53.74 -2.28
N ASN A 182 -13.13 -52.49 -2.36
CA ASN A 182 -14.45 -52.07 -2.84
C ASN A 182 -14.50 -51.87 -4.36
N VAL A 183 -13.46 -51.23 -4.96
CA VAL A 183 -13.40 -51.00 -6.42
C VAL A 183 -13.26 -52.31 -7.20
N GLY A 184 -12.54 -53.30 -6.67
CA GLY A 184 -12.40 -54.58 -7.27
C GLY A 184 -13.72 -55.40 -7.39
N LEU A 185 -14.77 -55.06 -6.64
CA LEU A 185 -16.07 -55.70 -6.66
C LEU A 185 -17.05 -55.08 -7.68
N GLU A 186 -16.82 -53.81 -8.09
CA GLU A 186 -17.66 -53.09 -9.05
C GLU A 186 -16.89 -52.71 -10.30
N GLN A 187 -16.74 -53.59 -11.27
CA GLN A 187 -16.21 -53.29 -12.61
C GLN A 187 -17.24 -52.49 -13.42
N SER A 188 -17.50 -51.23 -13.08
CA SER A 188 -18.52 -50.45 -13.80
C SER A 188 -18.00 -49.75 -15.07
N GLY A 189 -16.69 -49.67 -15.29
CA GLY A 189 -16.08 -49.06 -16.49
C GLY A 189 -16.41 -47.58 -16.73
N ILE A 190 -17.19 -46.97 -15.85
CA ILE A 190 -17.61 -45.56 -15.91
C ILE A 190 -16.85 -44.79 -14.84
N MET A 191 -15.94 -43.95 -15.26
CA MET A 191 -15.02 -43.16 -14.39
C MET A 191 -15.75 -42.33 -13.30
N GLU A 192 -16.92 -41.78 -13.61
CA GLU A 192 -17.68 -40.99 -12.64
C GLU A 192 -18.24 -41.86 -11.50
N LYS A 193 -18.70 -43.08 -11.80
CA LYS A 193 -19.14 -44.03 -10.77
C LYS A 193 -17.98 -44.48 -9.89
N GLU A 194 -16.80 -44.71 -10.49
CA GLU A 194 -15.59 -45.05 -9.76
C GLU A 194 -15.18 -43.89 -8.80
N ARG A 195 -15.23 -42.64 -9.28
CA ARG A 195 -14.99 -41.46 -8.47
C ARG A 195 -15.96 -41.36 -7.29
N GLU A 196 -17.25 -41.53 -7.52
CA GLU A 196 -18.29 -41.55 -6.48
C GLU A 196 -18.05 -42.65 -5.43
N LEU A 197 -17.72 -43.85 -5.87
CA LEU A 197 -17.41 -44.97 -4.98
C LEU A 197 -16.19 -44.68 -4.12
N VAL A 198 -15.09 -44.20 -4.73
CA VAL A 198 -13.86 -43.81 -4.02
C VAL A 198 -14.13 -42.68 -3.02
N ALA A 199 -14.93 -41.70 -3.42
CA ALA A 199 -15.32 -40.58 -2.54
C ALA A 199 -16.13 -41.07 -1.32
N LYS A 200 -17.04 -42.07 -1.53
CA LYS A 200 -17.84 -42.68 -0.46
C LYS A 200 -16.96 -43.49 0.49
N VAL A 201 -16.03 -44.30 -0.02
CA VAL A 201 -15.07 -45.07 0.80
C VAL A 201 -14.19 -44.11 1.60
N TYR A 202 -13.66 -43.06 0.96
CA TYR A 202 -12.88 -42.03 1.67
C TYR A 202 -13.71 -41.34 2.76
N PHE A 203 -14.96 -41.00 2.48
CA PHE A 203 -15.83 -40.34 3.47
C PHE A 203 -15.96 -41.20 4.74
N THR A 204 -16.29 -42.51 4.59
CA THR A 204 -16.42 -43.45 5.71
C THR A 204 -15.09 -43.60 6.48
N PHE A 205 -13.98 -43.69 5.73
CA PHE A 205 -12.63 -43.70 6.32
C PHE A 205 -12.35 -42.46 7.13
N TYR A 206 -12.62 -41.27 6.55
CA TYR A 206 -12.36 -39.97 7.20
C TYR A 206 -13.25 -39.74 8.42
N GLU A 207 -14.52 -40.06 8.33
CA GLU A 207 -15.49 -39.88 9.43
C GLU A 207 -15.05 -40.66 10.68
N SER A 208 -14.63 -41.90 10.53
CA SER A 208 -14.14 -42.73 11.65
C SER A 208 -12.79 -42.25 12.22
N ARG A 209 -12.05 -41.38 11.51
CA ARG A 209 -10.69 -40.88 11.89
C ARG A 209 -10.60 -39.37 11.94
N GLN A 210 -11.74 -38.71 12.00
CA GLN A 210 -11.84 -37.24 12.00
C GLN A 210 -11.07 -36.59 13.15
N GLN A 211 -11.00 -37.26 14.31
CA GLN A 211 -10.24 -36.75 15.47
C GLN A 211 -8.73 -36.68 15.18
N HIS A 212 -8.18 -37.55 14.31
CA HIS A 212 -6.76 -37.58 13.97
C HIS A 212 -6.43 -36.72 12.75
N LEU A 213 -7.20 -36.81 11.69
CA LEU A 213 -6.90 -36.18 10.40
C LEU A 213 -7.67 -34.88 10.16
N GLY A 214 -8.76 -34.66 10.91
CA GLY A 214 -9.68 -33.58 10.60
C GLY A 214 -9.09 -32.18 10.83
N HIS A 215 -8.32 -31.98 11.90
CA HIS A 215 -7.67 -30.70 12.18
C HIS A 215 -6.53 -30.42 11.20
N TYR A 216 -5.81 -31.44 10.74
CA TYR A 216 -4.77 -31.33 9.73
C TYR A 216 -5.32 -30.79 8.40
N PHE A 217 -6.31 -31.48 7.80
CA PHE A 217 -6.87 -31.06 6.51
C PHE A 217 -7.62 -29.74 6.59
N ARG A 218 -8.31 -29.46 7.70
CA ARG A 218 -8.93 -28.14 7.91
C ARG A 218 -7.91 -27.03 7.98
N ASN A 219 -6.83 -27.22 8.72
CA ASN A 219 -5.77 -26.21 8.80
C ASN A 219 -5.11 -26.00 7.43
N LEU A 220 -4.77 -27.08 6.72
CA LEU A 220 -4.20 -27.00 5.36
C LEU A 220 -5.11 -26.23 4.41
N TYR A 221 -6.42 -26.53 4.43
CA TYR A 221 -7.41 -25.78 3.67
C TYR A 221 -7.38 -24.28 4.00
N HIS A 222 -7.32 -23.94 5.29
CA HIS A 222 -7.29 -22.54 5.72
C HIS A 222 -6.00 -21.81 5.32
N VAL A 223 -4.86 -22.50 5.25
CA VAL A 223 -3.61 -21.93 4.73
C VAL A 223 -3.79 -21.54 3.26
N PHE A 224 -4.28 -22.44 2.42
CA PHE A 224 -4.50 -22.14 0.99
C PHE A 224 -5.60 -21.10 0.78
N LYS A 225 -6.70 -21.19 1.54
CA LYS A 225 -7.77 -20.20 1.51
C LYS A 225 -7.27 -18.80 1.88
N PHE A 226 -6.41 -18.68 2.90
CA PHE A 226 -5.81 -17.41 3.31
C PHE A 226 -4.98 -16.79 2.19
N VAL A 227 -4.21 -17.60 1.46
CA VAL A 227 -3.46 -17.14 0.28
C VAL A 227 -4.40 -16.71 -0.84
N ASP A 228 -5.40 -17.53 -1.15
CA ASP A 228 -6.34 -17.33 -2.25
C ASP A 228 -7.19 -16.06 -2.07
N GLU A 229 -7.76 -15.86 -0.88
CA GLU A 229 -8.64 -14.73 -0.56
C GLU A 229 -7.89 -13.42 -0.27
N SER A 230 -6.55 -13.44 -0.14
CA SER A 230 -5.79 -12.24 0.15
C SER A 230 -5.84 -11.23 -0.99
N LYS A 231 -6.14 -9.97 -0.63
CA LYS A 231 -6.11 -8.81 -1.52
C LYS A 231 -4.84 -7.98 -1.37
N ASP A 232 -4.02 -8.32 -0.39
CA ASP A 232 -2.82 -7.56 -0.02
C ASP A 232 -1.58 -8.01 -0.79
N ILE A 233 -1.70 -9.06 -1.61
CA ILE A 233 -0.64 -9.61 -2.45
C ILE A 233 -1.11 -9.76 -3.90
N GLU A 234 -0.15 -9.66 -4.81
CA GLU A 234 -0.37 -9.84 -6.25
C GLU A 234 -0.64 -11.31 -6.58
N GLU A 235 -1.39 -11.57 -7.65
CA GLU A 235 -1.80 -12.91 -8.07
C GLU A 235 -0.60 -13.85 -8.33
N GLU A 236 0.47 -13.31 -8.94
CA GLU A 236 1.73 -14.06 -9.15
C GLU A 236 2.38 -14.48 -7.82
N SER A 237 2.26 -13.62 -6.79
CA SER A 237 2.77 -13.92 -5.46
C SER A 237 2.00 -15.04 -4.77
N LYS A 238 0.70 -15.18 -5.01
CA LYS A 238 -0.12 -16.28 -4.47
C LYS A 238 0.41 -17.65 -4.89
N GLN A 239 0.77 -17.82 -6.16
CA GLN A 239 1.39 -19.05 -6.66
C GLN A 239 2.70 -19.37 -5.93
N ARG A 240 3.50 -18.36 -5.64
CA ARG A 240 4.75 -18.53 -4.88
C ARG A 240 4.50 -18.99 -3.45
N TYR A 241 3.55 -18.37 -2.73
CA TYR A 241 3.21 -18.79 -1.37
C TYR A 241 2.58 -20.19 -1.35
N ALA A 242 1.71 -20.52 -2.30
CA ALA A 242 1.16 -21.87 -2.44
C ALA A 242 2.25 -22.91 -2.70
N SER A 243 3.25 -22.60 -3.51
CA SER A 243 4.40 -23.49 -3.74
C SER A 243 5.22 -23.75 -2.47
N LEU A 244 5.37 -22.75 -1.60
CA LEU A 244 6.03 -22.92 -0.30
C LEU A 244 5.26 -23.88 0.62
N VAL A 245 3.92 -23.80 0.63
CA VAL A 245 3.08 -24.77 1.37
C VAL A 245 3.25 -26.15 0.78
N ARG A 246 3.12 -26.30 -0.54
CA ARG A 246 3.26 -27.56 -1.26
C ARG A 246 4.62 -28.25 -0.96
N ALA A 247 5.70 -27.48 -0.92
CA ALA A 247 7.03 -27.98 -0.61
C ALA A 247 7.17 -28.58 0.82
N GLN A 248 6.23 -28.27 1.72
CA GLN A 248 6.19 -28.85 3.07
C GLN A 248 5.45 -30.19 3.14
N LEU A 249 4.70 -30.55 2.11
CA LEU A 249 3.87 -31.75 2.10
C LEU A 249 4.70 -32.96 1.64
N SER A 250 4.68 -34.04 2.41
CA SER A 250 5.23 -35.33 2.01
C SER A 250 4.35 -36.00 0.95
N THR A 251 4.91 -36.99 0.27
CA THR A 251 4.19 -37.75 -0.77
C THR A 251 2.92 -38.40 -0.24
N TYR A 252 2.94 -38.95 0.97
CA TYR A 252 1.75 -39.57 1.58
C TYR A 252 0.73 -38.53 2.02
N GLU A 253 1.15 -37.33 2.45
CA GLU A 253 0.24 -36.24 2.70
C GLU A 253 -0.46 -35.79 1.42
N LEU A 254 0.27 -35.67 0.30
CA LEU A 254 -0.28 -35.36 -1.02
C LEU A 254 -1.26 -36.44 -1.49
N ALA A 255 -0.93 -37.73 -1.32
CA ALA A 255 -1.80 -38.80 -1.70
C ALA A 255 -3.14 -38.80 -0.92
N LEU A 256 -3.09 -38.60 0.40
CA LEU A 256 -4.31 -38.48 1.21
C LEU A 256 -5.09 -37.21 0.89
N LEU A 257 -4.40 -36.09 0.62
CA LEU A 257 -5.01 -34.84 0.18
C LEU A 257 -5.74 -35.00 -1.15
N PHE A 258 -5.16 -35.77 -2.08
CA PHE A 258 -5.79 -36.08 -3.36
C PHE A 258 -7.21 -36.67 -3.15
N TYR A 259 -7.34 -37.70 -2.31
CA TYR A 259 -8.61 -38.33 -2.02
C TYR A 259 -9.51 -37.48 -1.12
N ASN A 260 -8.96 -36.65 -0.26
CA ASN A 260 -9.74 -35.70 0.52
C ASN A 260 -10.43 -34.66 -0.38
N GLY A 261 -9.73 -34.17 -1.40
CA GLY A 261 -10.23 -33.13 -2.28
C GLY A 261 -11.34 -33.56 -3.24
N ILE A 262 -11.47 -34.85 -3.55
CA ILE A 262 -12.58 -35.36 -4.38
C ILE A 262 -13.85 -35.64 -3.55
N THR A 263 -13.76 -35.61 -2.22
CA THR A 263 -14.87 -35.97 -1.33
C THR A 263 -15.69 -34.76 -0.97
N HIS A 264 -17.01 -34.83 -1.15
CA HIS A 264 -17.93 -33.76 -0.73
C HIS A 264 -18.36 -34.02 0.72
N ILE A 265 -17.89 -33.21 1.65
CA ILE A 265 -18.21 -33.29 3.08
C ILE A 265 -18.79 -31.96 3.55
N PRO A 266 -20.09 -31.84 3.82
CA PRO A 266 -21.24 -32.68 3.37
C PRO A 266 -21.54 -32.53 1.87
N PRO A 267 -22.35 -33.38 1.26
CA PRO A 267 -22.57 -33.41 -0.20
C PRO A 267 -23.07 -32.09 -0.81
N GLU A 268 -23.65 -31.21 -0.04
CA GLU A 268 -24.16 -29.89 -0.45
C GLU A 268 -23.09 -28.81 -0.57
N ARG A 269 -21.91 -29.03 -0.02
CA ARG A 269 -20.78 -28.09 -0.14
C ARG A 269 -19.89 -28.55 -1.28
N ILE A 270 -19.94 -27.82 -2.40
CA ILE A 270 -18.88 -27.90 -3.42
C ILE A 270 -17.55 -27.90 -2.66
N ASN A 271 -16.76 -28.96 -2.86
CA ASN A 271 -15.48 -29.05 -2.17
C ASN A 271 -14.58 -27.91 -2.67
N LYS A 272 -14.59 -26.79 -1.93
CA LYS A 272 -13.75 -25.63 -2.26
C LYS A 272 -12.27 -25.99 -2.31
N PHE A 273 -11.86 -27.04 -1.57
CA PHE A 273 -10.49 -27.51 -1.60
C PHE A 273 -10.11 -28.12 -2.95
N HIS A 274 -11.05 -28.80 -3.63
CA HIS A 274 -10.85 -29.31 -4.98
C HIS A 274 -10.42 -28.19 -5.94
N GLY A 275 -11.13 -27.04 -5.91
CA GLY A 275 -10.78 -25.88 -6.71
C GLY A 275 -9.37 -25.33 -6.38
N LEU A 276 -9.02 -25.24 -5.10
CA LEU A 276 -7.70 -24.79 -4.68
C LEU A 276 -6.58 -25.74 -5.12
N ILE A 277 -6.85 -27.06 -5.10
CA ILE A 277 -5.91 -28.07 -5.60
C ILE A 277 -5.60 -27.84 -7.09
N GLU A 278 -6.63 -27.59 -7.89
CA GLU A 278 -6.47 -27.31 -9.33
C GLU A 278 -5.81 -25.95 -9.60
N THR A 279 -6.19 -24.90 -8.84
CA THR A 279 -5.69 -23.55 -9.02
C THR A 279 -4.20 -23.42 -8.68
N TYR A 280 -3.77 -24.11 -7.62
CA TYR A 280 -2.40 -24.01 -7.10
C TYR A 280 -1.51 -25.21 -7.42
N CYS A 281 -1.93 -26.09 -8.36
CA CYS A 281 -1.16 -27.24 -8.84
C CYS A 281 -0.64 -28.12 -7.69
N LEU A 282 -1.50 -28.41 -6.70
CA LEU A 282 -1.02 -29.02 -5.45
C LEU A 282 -0.50 -30.45 -5.65
N MET A 283 -0.88 -31.11 -6.74
CA MET A 283 -0.50 -32.49 -7.06
C MET A 283 0.75 -32.58 -7.95
N GLU A 284 1.47 -31.47 -8.22
CA GLU A 284 2.65 -31.44 -9.09
C GLU A 284 3.73 -32.46 -8.68
N HIS A 285 3.89 -32.69 -7.40
CA HIS A 285 4.90 -33.60 -6.87
C HIS A 285 4.34 -34.96 -6.40
N LEU A 286 3.10 -35.28 -6.77
CA LEU A 286 2.49 -36.57 -6.45
C LEU A 286 2.81 -37.60 -7.56
N PRO A 287 3.67 -38.61 -7.32
CA PRO A 287 3.95 -39.65 -8.29
C PRO A 287 2.76 -40.58 -8.43
N ASP A 288 2.44 -41.00 -9.66
CA ASP A 288 1.29 -41.84 -9.97
C ASP A 288 1.25 -43.17 -9.18
N LYS A 289 2.40 -43.71 -8.78
CA LYS A 289 2.50 -44.94 -7.95
C LYS A 289 1.90 -44.84 -6.54
N TYR A 290 1.60 -43.63 -6.07
CA TYR A 290 0.93 -43.37 -4.78
C TYR A 290 -0.59 -43.19 -4.93
N LEU A 291 -1.09 -43.16 -6.16
CA LEU A 291 -2.51 -43.31 -6.42
C LEU A 291 -2.90 -44.78 -6.29
N PHE A 292 -4.09 -45.06 -5.74
CA PHE A 292 -4.56 -46.47 -5.59
C PHE A 292 -4.76 -47.16 -6.93
N VAL A 293 -5.21 -46.40 -7.93
CA VAL A 293 -5.29 -46.80 -9.32
C VAL A 293 -4.75 -45.66 -10.18
N PRO A 294 -3.90 -45.93 -11.20
CA PRO A 294 -3.34 -44.87 -12.04
C PRO A 294 -4.40 -44.01 -12.75
N SER A 295 -5.59 -44.61 -13.10
CA SER A 295 -6.72 -43.89 -13.70
C SER A 295 -7.31 -42.80 -12.82
N HIS A 296 -7.14 -42.86 -11.49
CA HIS A 296 -7.64 -41.85 -10.57
C HIS A 296 -7.06 -40.45 -10.84
N LYS A 297 -5.92 -40.33 -11.52
CA LYS A 297 -5.36 -39.06 -11.96
C LYS A 297 -6.37 -38.18 -12.70
N HIS A 298 -7.29 -38.80 -13.42
CA HIS A 298 -8.36 -38.11 -14.16
C HIS A 298 -9.49 -37.55 -13.29
N PHE A 299 -9.47 -37.75 -11.98
CA PHE A 299 -10.42 -37.12 -11.05
C PHE A 299 -10.18 -35.62 -10.91
N TYR A 300 -9.02 -35.12 -11.34
CA TYR A 300 -8.66 -33.72 -11.40
C TYR A 300 -8.28 -33.30 -12.83
N LYS A 301 -8.40 -32.01 -13.10
CA LYS A 301 -7.89 -31.41 -14.34
C LYS A 301 -6.36 -31.49 -14.39
N PRO A 302 -5.74 -31.47 -15.59
CA PRO A 302 -4.29 -31.42 -15.73
C PRO A 302 -3.64 -30.28 -14.95
N THR A 303 -4.33 -29.16 -14.74
CA THR A 303 -3.88 -28.00 -13.95
C THR A 303 -3.54 -28.35 -12.50
N ALA A 304 -4.11 -29.41 -11.92
CA ALA A 304 -3.74 -29.86 -10.58
C ALA A 304 -2.29 -30.40 -10.50
N PHE A 305 -1.74 -30.86 -11.63
CA PHE A 305 -0.45 -31.55 -11.71
C PHE A 305 0.65 -30.73 -12.43
N GLN A 306 0.27 -29.73 -13.20
CA GLN A 306 1.21 -28.93 -13.98
C GLN A 306 0.74 -27.47 -14.01
N GLN A 307 1.68 -26.55 -13.78
CA GLN A 307 1.40 -25.14 -14.01
C GLN A 307 1.06 -24.93 -15.51
N PRO A 308 0.04 -24.12 -15.83
CA PRO A 308 -0.17 -23.72 -17.21
C PRO A 308 1.10 -23.05 -17.71
N GLN A 309 1.67 -23.57 -18.78
CA GLN A 309 2.85 -22.95 -19.43
C GLN A 309 2.46 -21.54 -19.83
N PRO A 310 3.30 -20.51 -19.58
CA PRO A 310 3.05 -19.20 -20.11
C PRO A 310 2.94 -19.33 -21.64
N THR A 311 1.77 -18.99 -22.18
CA THR A 311 1.59 -18.86 -23.62
C THR A 311 2.54 -17.77 -24.07
N ASN A 312 3.67 -18.14 -24.69
CA ASN A 312 4.50 -17.17 -25.38
C ASN A 312 3.60 -16.43 -26.37
N PRO A 313 3.44 -15.12 -26.28
CA PRO A 313 2.80 -14.37 -27.33
C PRO A 313 3.69 -14.50 -28.58
N ILE A 314 3.10 -15.07 -29.63
CA ILE A 314 3.67 -15.13 -30.98
C ILE A 314 3.80 -13.71 -31.54
#